data_ce60c6374e5fa9fc5ca8006d71fd015b
#
_entry.id   ce60c6374e5fa9fc5ca8006d71fd015b
#
_cell.length_a   1.000
_cell.length_b   1.000
_cell.length_c   1.000
_cell.angle_alpha   90.00
_cell.angle_beta   90.00
_cell.angle_gamma   90.00
#
_symmetry.space_group_name_H-M   'P 1'
#
loop_
_entity.id
_entity.type
_entity.pdbx_description
1 polymer ?
#
loop_
_entity_poly.entity_id
_entity_poly.type
_entity_poly.pdbx_seq_one_letter_code
_entity_poly.pdbx_strand_id
1 'polypeptide(L)'
;MDKEALIKIAEKIYSEAEDAYIYRAIMRQYIQHANNYPDVLKVSAAFHETFYKALDESCFMKVAKLYERTDSTVSVGTLLKQCEENIEFFPEYQGTITIAQDDKKYSCKIRYQHHLEKEEEVFYKERVSSERQMLAIFNCPDAENVSIRVDLTFPELLELYKKRFHSYRKHIESIRIQRNKIFAHNDMEVLINDETIQKKHPVLNKDIDEMIHFALTCTSDILSIIKGEIQYDLRWPRLDDLENTLVLTRIGIKYHEYELKEKERKIKEEMKRRYIEET
;
A
#
# COMPACT_ATOMS: atom_id res chain seq x y z
N MET A 1 12.88 -21.58 -15.07
CA MET A 1 11.72 -20.75 -15.51
C MET A 1 12.19 -19.86 -16.65
N ASP A 2 11.34 -19.44 -17.59
CA ASP A 2 11.73 -18.43 -18.56
C ASP A 2 11.51 -16.99 -18.04
N LYS A 3 12.13 -16.02 -18.71
CA LYS A 3 12.09 -14.61 -18.31
C LYS A 3 10.66 -14.04 -18.33
N GLU A 4 9.83 -14.43 -19.29
CA GLU A 4 8.44 -13.96 -19.41
C GLU A 4 7.55 -14.47 -18.27
N ALA A 5 7.74 -15.72 -17.85
CA ALA A 5 7.01 -16.26 -16.70
C ALA A 5 7.38 -15.52 -15.41
N LEU A 6 8.65 -15.17 -15.21
CA LEU A 6 9.09 -14.40 -14.06
C LEU A 6 8.48 -12.98 -14.05
N ILE A 7 8.44 -12.32 -15.22
CA ILE A 7 7.77 -11.02 -15.38
C ILE A 7 6.28 -11.13 -15.00
N LYS A 8 5.56 -12.14 -15.49
CA LYS A 8 4.14 -12.35 -15.18
C LYS A 8 3.90 -12.57 -13.67
N ILE A 9 4.80 -13.30 -13.00
CA ILE A 9 4.75 -13.47 -11.53
C ILE A 9 4.89 -12.12 -10.83
N ALA A 10 5.90 -11.32 -11.21
CA ALA A 10 6.12 -10.01 -10.62
C ALA A 10 4.95 -9.04 -10.89
N GLU A 11 4.42 -8.99 -12.12
CA GLU A 11 3.23 -8.20 -12.46
C GLU A 11 2.01 -8.60 -11.64
N LYS A 12 1.80 -9.90 -11.41
CA LYS A 12 0.69 -10.37 -10.59
C LYS A 12 0.84 -9.94 -9.13
N ILE A 13 2.03 -10.04 -8.56
CA ILE A 13 2.30 -9.59 -7.18
C ILE A 13 2.12 -8.07 -7.08
N TYR A 14 2.63 -7.31 -8.05
CA TYR A 14 2.47 -5.87 -8.10
C TYR A 14 0.99 -5.47 -8.09
N SER A 15 0.18 -6.07 -8.97
CA SER A 15 -1.27 -5.80 -9.02
C SER A 15 -2.00 -6.16 -7.71
N GLU A 16 -1.66 -7.27 -7.05
CA GLU A 16 -2.25 -7.64 -5.75
C GLU A 16 -1.83 -6.66 -4.64
N ALA A 17 -0.59 -6.15 -4.68
CA ALA A 17 -0.10 -5.16 -3.74
C ALA A 17 -0.72 -3.77 -3.98
N GLU A 18 -0.94 -3.39 -5.26
CA GLU A 18 -1.64 -2.17 -5.65
C GLU A 18 -3.09 -2.18 -5.16
N ASP A 19 -3.82 -3.28 -5.36
CA ASP A 19 -5.17 -3.45 -4.84
C ASP A 19 -5.21 -3.27 -3.31
N ALA A 20 -4.28 -3.92 -2.57
CA ALA A 20 -4.19 -3.78 -1.13
C ALA A 20 -3.91 -2.33 -0.70
N TYR A 21 -3.04 -1.63 -1.43
CA TYR A 21 -2.74 -0.21 -1.21
C TYR A 21 -3.98 0.66 -1.42
N ILE A 22 -4.73 0.45 -2.50
CA ILE A 22 -5.96 1.19 -2.81
C ILE A 22 -6.98 1.00 -1.68
N TYR A 23 -7.20 -0.24 -1.22
CA TYR A 23 -8.12 -0.51 -0.11
C TYR A 23 -7.71 0.24 1.15
N ARG A 24 -6.42 0.20 1.52
CA ARG A 24 -5.89 0.95 2.67
C ARG A 24 -6.04 2.46 2.52
N ALA A 25 -5.80 2.98 1.34
CA ALA A 25 -5.92 4.39 1.06
C ALA A 25 -7.36 4.89 1.20
N ILE A 26 -8.35 4.14 0.68
CA ILE A 26 -9.77 4.46 0.85
C ILE A 26 -10.17 4.39 2.34
N MET A 27 -9.74 3.36 3.07
CA MET A 27 -10.00 3.24 4.50
C MET A 27 -9.45 4.43 5.30
N ARG A 28 -8.24 4.90 4.97
CA ARG A 28 -7.66 6.12 5.60
C ARG A 28 -8.50 7.35 5.32
N GLN A 29 -9.01 7.52 4.11
CA GLN A 29 -9.93 8.62 3.79
C GLN A 29 -11.21 8.56 4.63
N TYR A 30 -11.81 7.38 4.82
CA TYR A 30 -12.95 7.23 5.72
C TYR A 30 -12.63 7.73 7.14
N ILE A 31 -11.51 7.30 7.70
CA ILE A 31 -11.07 7.74 9.04
C ILE A 31 -10.84 9.27 9.07
N GLN A 32 -10.19 9.80 8.06
CA GLN A 32 -9.84 11.22 7.96
C GLN A 32 -11.07 12.11 7.83
N HIS A 33 -12.08 11.68 7.06
CA HIS A 33 -13.24 12.48 6.73
C HIS A 33 -14.50 12.17 7.59
N ALA A 34 -14.49 11.08 8.38
CA ALA A 34 -15.65 10.66 9.16
C ALA A 34 -16.21 11.78 10.07
N ASN A 35 -15.33 12.54 10.71
CA ASN A 35 -15.73 13.65 11.60
C ASN A 35 -16.22 14.89 10.85
N ASN A 36 -15.85 15.05 9.58
CA ASN A 36 -16.23 16.20 8.75
C ASN A 36 -17.57 16.01 8.04
N TYR A 37 -18.01 14.75 7.88
CA TYR A 37 -19.22 14.38 7.12
C TYR A 37 -20.16 13.43 7.87
N PRO A 38 -20.43 13.62 9.18
CA PRO A 38 -21.26 12.71 9.95
C PRO A 38 -22.73 12.70 9.47
N ASP A 39 -23.22 13.82 8.94
CA ASP A 39 -24.55 13.95 8.33
C ASP A 39 -24.71 13.08 7.09
N VAL A 40 -23.71 13.04 6.24
CA VAL A 40 -23.68 12.21 5.01
C VAL A 40 -23.59 10.73 5.38
N LEU A 41 -22.64 10.36 6.23
CA LEU A 41 -22.41 8.97 6.61
C LEU A 41 -23.62 8.35 7.31
N LYS A 42 -24.40 9.13 8.09
CA LYS A 42 -25.62 8.66 8.76
C LYS A 42 -26.75 8.34 7.78
N VAL A 43 -26.84 9.01 6.64
CA VAL A 43 -27.92 8.75 5.66
C VAL A 43 -27.86 7.34 5.11
N SER A 44 -26.65 6.77 4.98
CA SER A 44 -26.44 5.40 4.49
C SER A 44 -25.42 4.65 5.36
N ALA A 45 -25.61 4.72 6.69
CA ALA A 45 -24.66 4.19 7.66
C ALA A 45 -24.33 2.71 7.43
N ALA A 46 -25.34 1.88 7.18
CA ALA A 46 -25.16 0.46 6.92
C ALA A 46 -24.30 0.19 5.66
N PHE A 47 -24.47 0.99 4.60
CA PHE A 47 -23.63 0.89 3.41
C PHE A 47 -22.18 1.22 3.73
N HIS A 48 -21.92 2.35 4.36
CA HIS A 48 -20.55 2.79 4.68
C HIS A 48 -19.84 1.84 5.64
N GLU A 49 -20.54 1.34 6.66
CA GLU A 49 -20.01 0.37 7.60
C GLU A 49 -19.68 -0.96 6.93
N THR A 50 -20.60 -1.50 6.12
CA THR A 50 -20.39 -2.75 5.37
C THR A 50 -19.24 -2.61 4.38
N PHE A 51 -19.19 -1.48 3.65
CA PHE A 51 -18.12 -1.22 2.68
C PHE A 51 -16.75 -1.11 3.35
N TYR A 52 -16.66 -0.38 4.47
CA TYR A 52 -15.41 -0.28 5.24
C TYR A 52 -14.91 -1.64 5.72
N LYS A 53 -15.81 -2.47 6.29
CA LYS A 53 -15.49 -3.85 6.72
C LYS A 53 -15.01 -4.71 5.55
N ALA A 54 -15.68 -4.62 4.41
CA ALA A 54 -15.29 -5.37 3.21
C ALA A 54 -13.92 -4.96 2.67
N LEU A 55 -13.58 -3.67 2.74
CA LEU A 55 -12.25 -3.18 2.37
C LEU A 55 -11.17 -3.69 3.33
N ASP A 56 -11.44 -3.65 4.63
CA ASP A 56 -10.50 -4.12 5.66
C ASP A 56 -10.20 -5.61 5.49
N GLU A 57 -11.23 -6.43 5.38
CA GLU A 57 -11.13 -7.87 5.14
C GLU A 57 -10.41 -8.18 3.82
N SER A 58 -10.79 -7.49 2.73
CA SER A 58 -10.18 -7.68 1.41
C SER A 58 -8.70 -7.30 1.42
N CYS A 59 -8.34 -6.18 2.06
CA CYS A 59 -6.96 -5.75 2.22
C CYS A 59 -6.15 -6.78 2.99
N PHE A 60 -6.66 -7.24 4.14
CA PHE A 60 -6.01 -8.25 4.96
C PHE A 60 -5.76 -9.55 4.18
N MET A 61 -6.76 -10.02 3.42
CA MET A 61 -6.64 -11.22 2.59
C MET A 61 -5.62 -11.06 1.44
N LYS A 62 -5.54 -9.86 0.84
CA LYS A 62 -4.51 -9.55 -0.18
C LYS A 62 -3.11 -9.62 0.42
N VAL A 63 -2.89 -9.00 1.59
CA VAL A 63 -1.60 -9.06 2.27
C VAL A 63 -1.26 -10.49 2.68
N ALA A 64 -2.21 -11.25 3.22
CA ALA A 64 -2.01 -12.66 3.55
C ALA A 64 -1.56 -13.50 2.34
N LYS A 65 -2.11 -13.22 1.15
CA LYS A 65 -1.74 -13.88 -0.11
C LYS A 65 -0.37 -13.46 -0.61
N LEU A 66 -0.06 -12.16 -0.56
CA LEU A 66 1.26 -11.62 -0.96
C LEU A 66 2.41 -12.25 -0.17
N TYR A 67 2.16 -12.65 1.08
CA TYR A 67 3.15 -13.20 1.99
C TYR A 67 2.94 -14.69 2.32
N GLU A 68 2.16 -15.40 1.49
CA GLU A 68 1.99 -16.85 1.60
C GLU A 68 3.33 -17.60 1.42
N ARG A 69 3.55 -18.66 2.20
CA ARG A 69 4.83 -19.37 2.24
C ARG A 69 4.87 -20.67 1.44
N THR A 70 3.77 -21.02 0.78
CA THR A 70 3.74 -22.25 -0.01
C THR A 70 4.45 -22.06 -1.35
N ASP A 71 5.34 -22.98 -1.71
CA ASP A 71 6.13 -22.91 -2.97
C ASP A 71 5.26 -22.88 -4.24
N SER A 72 4.01 -23.32 -4.15
CA SER A 72 3.03 -23.31 -5.25
C SER A 72 2.28 -21.99 -5.40
N THR A 73 2.46 -21.02 -4.48
CA THR A 73 1.74 -19.75 -4.50
C THR A 73 2.58 -18.63 -5.08
N VAL A 74 1.91 -17.73 -5.81
CA VAL A 74 2.51 -16.49 -6.30
C VAL A 74 2.57 -15.50 -5.12
N SER A 75 3.76 -15.31 -4.55
CA SER A 75 4.01 -14.47 -3.38
C SER A 75 5.34 -13.74 -3.50
N VAL A 76 5.55 -12.71 -2.67
CA VAL A 76 6.82 -11.95 -2.62
C VAL A 76 8.00 -12.90 -2.33
N GLY A 77 7.82 -13.84 -1.39
CA GLY A 77 8.87 -14.81 -1.06
C GLY A 77 9.23 -15.71 -2.24
N THR A 78 8.21 -16.19 -2.98
CA THR A 78 8.42 -16.99 -4.19
C THR A 78 9.11 -16.17 -5.29
N LEU A 79 8.74 -14.89 -5.48
CA LEU A 79 9.40 -14.01 -6.45
C LEU A 79 10.88 -13.84 -6.12
N LEU A 80 11.24 -13.51 -4.87
CA LEU A 80 12.63 -13.33 -4.45
C LEU A 80 13.46 -14.60 -4.68
N LYS A 81 12.90 -15.77 -4.37
CA LYS A 81 13.53 -17.07 -4.63
C LYS A 81 13.74 -17.29 -6.14
N GLN A 82 12.73 -16.99 -6.97
CA GLN A 82 12.83 -17.14 -8.42
C GLN A 82 13.82 -16.14 -9.04
N CYS A 83 13.94 -14.92 -8.51
CA CYS A 83 14.98 -13.98 -8.96
C CYS A 83 16.38 -14.49 -8.65
N GLU A 84 16.58 -15.14 -7.50
CA GLU A 84 17.86 -15.75 -7.12
C GLU A 84 18.22 -16.96 -8.02
N GLU A 85 17.25 -17.83 -8.27
CA GLU A 85 17.42 -19.03 -9.11
C GLU A 85 17.64 -18.69 -10.59
N ASN A 86 17.26 -17.50 -11.05
CA ASN A 86 17.35 -17.05 -12.44
C ASN A 86 18.07 -15.67 -12.50
N ILE A 87 19.15 -15.54 -11.75
CA ILE A 87 19.88 -14.28 -11.60
C ILE A 87 20.44 -13.77 -12.94
N GLU A 88 20.66 -14.65 -13.90
CA GLU A 88 21.14 -14.35 -15.25
C GLU A 88 20.17 -13.51 -16.08
N PHE A 89 18.88 -13.42 -15.71
CA PHE A 89 17.92 -12.54 -16.38
C PHE A 89 18.08 -11.06 -16.00
N PHE A 90 18.87 -10.79 -14.97
CA PHE A 90 19.05 -9.46 -14.44
C PHE A 90 20.45 -8.92 -14.72
N PRO A 91 20.58 -7.71 -15.28
CA PRO A 91 21.88 -7.05 -15.39
C PRO A 91 22.47 -6.84 -13.99
N GLU A 92 23.72 -7.23 -13.78
CA GLU A 92 24.40 -7.03 -12.50
C GLU A 92 24.54 -5.53 -12.14
N TYR A 93 24.65 -4.68 -13.18
CA TYR A 93 24.80 -3.22 -13.06
C TYR A 93 23.73 -2.54 -13.90
N GLN A 94 23.29 -1.36 -13.47
CA GLN A 94 22.29 -0.55 -14.16
C GLN A 94 22.77 -0.13 -15.57
N GLY A 95 24.08 0.06 -15.74
CA GLY A 95 24.67 0.46 -17.02
C GLY A 95 26.17 0.59 -16.97
N THR A 96 26.73 1.11 -18.05
CA THR A 96 28.15 1.41 -18.18
C THR A 96 28.34 2.77 -18.83
N ILE A 97 29.11 3.65 -18.18
CA ILE A 97 29.55 4.92 -18.78
C ILE A 97 30.96 4.76 -19.29
N THR A 98 31.20 5.18 -20.54
CA THR A 98 32.53 5.27 -21.10
C THR A 98 32.96 6.74 -21.20
N ILE A 99 34.01 7.09 -20.48
CA ILE A 99 34.59 8.44 -20.48
C ILE A 99 35.86 8.38 -21.33
N ALA A 100 35.95 9.25 -22.34
CA ALA A 100 37.15 9.43 -23.11
C ALA A 100 37.96 10.63 -22.55
N GLN A 101 39.18 10.37 -22.11
CA GLN A 101 40.10 11.41 -21.61
C GLN A 101 41.51 11.09 -22.11
N ASP A 102 42.19 12.05 -22.72
CA ASP A 102 43.56 11.94 -23.21
C ASP A 102 43.82 10.71 -24.12
N ASP A 103 42.94 10.49 -25.12
CA ASP A 103 42.90 9.33 -26.02
C ASP A 103 42.72 7.96 -25.36
N LYS A 104 42.44 7.92 -24.06
CA LYS A 104 42.09 6.71 -23.30
C LYS A 104 40.61 6.64 -23.03
N LYS A 105 40.06 5.45 -23.16
CA LYS A 105 38.65 5.16 -22.81
C LYS A 105 38.63 4.48 -21.44
N TYR A 106 37.92 5.10 -20.51
CA TYR A 106 37.66 4.56 -19.18
C TYR A 106 36.22 4.11 -19.11
N SER A 107 35.99 2.85 -18.71
CA SER A 107 34.67 2.29 -18.54
C SER A 107 34.34 2.18 -17.06
N CYS A 108 33.26 2.82 -16.63
CA CYS A 108 32.78 2.78 -15.25
C CYS A 108 31.39 2.11 -15.21
N LYS A 109 31.24 1.08 -14.40
CA LYS A 109 29.96 0.40 -14.18
C LYS A 109 29.10 1.21 -13.22
N ILE A 110 27.83 1.42 -13.58
CA ILE A 110 26.85 2.14 -12.77
C ILE A 110 26.06 1.13 -11.94
N ARG A 111 26.07 1.30 -10.62
CA ARG A 111 25.26 0.51 -9.70
C ARG A 111 23.84 1.04 -9.61
N TYR A 112 22.90 0.20 -9.18
CA TYR A 112 21.53 0.60 -8.88
C TYR A 112 21.52 1.49 -7.65
N GLN A 113 20.83 2.63 -7.75
CA GLN A 113 20.66 3.55 -6.64
C GLN A 113 19.43 3.13 -5.84
N HIS A 114 19.62 2.84 -4.56
CA HIS A 114 18.54 2.49 -3.65
C HIS A 114 18.53 3.46 -2.46
N HIS A 115 17.37 4.00 -2.17
CA HIS A 115 17.14 4.84 -1.00
C HIS A 115 16.68 3.96 0.16
N LEU A 116 17.54 3.86 1.19
CA LEU A 116 17.24 3.03 2.35
C LEU A 116 15.98 3.54 3.06
N GLU A 117 15.05 2.65 3.28
CA GLU A 117 13.97 2.87 4.22
C GLU A 117 14.45 2.68 5.66
N LYS A 118 13.68 3.21 6.63
CA LYS A 118 14.09 3.23 8.04
C LYS A 118 14.38 1.83 8.58
N GLU A 119 13.64 0.83 8.12
CA GLU A 119 13.79 -0.59 8.49
C GLU A 119 15.03 -1.23 7.86
N GLU A 120 15.54 -0.66 6.76
CA GLU A 120 16.74 -1.12 6.05
C GLU A 120 18.02 -0.51 6.61
N GLU A 121 17.95 0.65 7.27
CA GLU A 121 19.09 1.31 7.86
C GLU A 121 19.86 0.41 8.84
N VAL A 122 19.18 -0.52 9.49
CA VAL A 122 19.78 -1.51 10.40
C VAL A 122 20.82 -2.41 9.71
N PHE A 123 20.69 -2.63 8.40
CA PHE A 123 21.62 -3.45 7.62
C PHE A 123 22.85 -2.66 7.15
N TYR A 124 22.82 -1.32 7.24
CA TYR A 124 23.87 -0.40 6.79
C TYR A 124 24.30 0.59 7.87
N LYS A 125 24.32 0.17 9.14
CA LYS A 125 24.54 1.03 10.32
C LYS A 125 25.75 1.96 10.22
N GLU A 126 26.89 1.43 9.79
CA GLU A 126 28.13 2.23 9.69
C GLU A 126 28.00 3.34 8.63
N ARG A 127 27.46 3.00 7.46
CA ARG A 127 27.22 3.97 6.38
C ARG A 127 26.21 5.03 6.81
N VAL A 128 25.06 4.62 7.37
CA VAL A 128 24.02 5.53 7.87
C VAL A 128 24.59 6.47 8.93
N SER A 129 25.39 5.94 9.88
CA SER A 129 26.05 6.77 10.90
C SER A 129 27.00 7.79 10.29
N SER A 130 27.82 7.39 9.34
CA SER A 130 28.78 8.27 8.66
C SER A 130 28.06 9.37 7.87
N GLU A 131 27.04 9.02 7.08
CA GLU A 131 26.26 9.99 6.28
C GLU A 131 25.51 10.99 7.19
N ARG A 132 24.90 10.53 8.30
CA ARG A 132 24.23 11.40 9.26
C ARG A 132 25.19 12.34 9.97
N GLN A 133 26.40 11.87 10.30
CA GLN A 133 27.46 12.74 10.85
C GLN A 133 27.87 13.82 9.85
N MET A 134 28.03 13.47 8.57
CA MET A 134 28.31 14.43 7.51
C MET A 134 27.20 15.48 7.38
N LEU A 135 25.94 15.04 7.34
CA LEU A 135 24.79 15.95 7.27
C LEU A 135 24.73 16.90 8.48
N ALA A 136 25.06 16.41 9.67
CA ALA A 136 25.13 17.23 10.90
C ALA A 136 26.26 18.28 10.83
N ILE A 137 27.44 17.93 10.30
CA ILE A 137 28.55 18.86 10.10
C ILE A 137 28.14 20.00 9.15
N PHE A 138 27.37 19.71 8.13
CA PHE A 138 26.85 20.71 7.17
C PHE A 138 25.60 21.45 7.65
N ASN A 139 25.21 21.29 8.93
CA ASN A 139 24.00 21.90 9.52
C ASN A 139 22.73 21.65 8.67
N CYS A 140 22.61 20.45 8.07
CA CYS A 140 21.45 20.10 7.28
C CYS A 140 20.21 20.00 8.19
N PRO A 141 19.17 20.82 8.01
CA PRO A 141 17.95 20.69 8.78
C PRO A 141 17.34 19.31 8.53
N ASP A 142 16.83 18.67 9.57
CA ASP A 142 16.23 17.34 9.52
C ASP A 142 17.15 16.19 9.08
N ALA A 143 18.45 16.28 9.38
CA ALA A 143 19.45 15.25 9.03
C ALA A 143 19.01 13.82 9.42
N GLU A 144 18.20 13.67 10.47
CA GLU A 144 17.63 12.38 10.90
C GLU A 144 16.58 11.81 9.96
N ASN A 145 15.91 12.66 9.18
CA ASN A 145 14.83 12.29 8.27
C ASN A 145 15.28 12.20 6.80
N VAL A 146 16.55 12.54 6.52
CA VAL A 146 17.11 12.41 5.17
C VAL A 146 17.25 10.93 4.83
N SER A 147 16.69 10.51 3.69
CA SER A 147 16.85 9.15 3.19
C SER A 147 18.29 8.93 2.71
N ILE A 148 18.93 7.88 3.20
CA ILE A 148 20.30 7.54 2.87
C ILE A 148 20.31 6.68 1.61
N ARG A 149 21.10 7.12 0.61
CA ARG A 149 21.28 6.39 -0.64
C ARG A 149 22.43 5.39 -0.56
N VAL A 150 22.21 4.21 -1.10
CA VAL A 150 23.23 3.19 -1.31
C VAL A 150 23.29 2.81 -2.80
N ASP A 151 24.49 2.52 -3.29
CA ASP A 151 24.69 2.08 -4.66
C ASP A 151 25.01 0.57 -4.64
N LEU A 152 24.12 -0.25 -5.21
CA LEU A 152 24.10 -1.70 -5.10
C LEU A 152 24.20 -2.35 -6.49
N THR A 153 24.84 -3.52 -6.57
CA THR A 153 24.62 -4.46 -7.69
C THR A 153 23.27 -5.13 -7.51
N PHE A 154 22.71 -5.73 -8.58
CA PHE A 154 21.43 -6.43 -8.46
C PHE A 154 21.47 -7.57 -7.42
N PRO A 155 22.53 -8.42 -7.34
CA PRO A 155 22.62 -9.41 -6.26
C PRO A 155 22.60 -8.81 -4.85
N GLU A 156 23.28 -7.65 -4.63
CA GLU A 156 23.28 -6.95 -3.34
C GLU A 156 21.87 -6.39 -3.01
N LEU A 157 21.17 -5.84 -4.00
CA LEU A 157 19.78 -5.36 -3.86
C LEU A 157 18.83 -6.52 -3.54
N LEU A 158 18.95 -7.63 -4.24
CA LEU A 158 18.14 -8.83 -3.99
C LEU A 158 18.37 -9.37 -2.57
N GLU A 159 19.61 -9.38 -2.10
CA GLU A 159 19.95 -9.81 -0.73
C GLU A 159 19.36 -8.85 0.32
N LEU A 160 19.32 -7.54 0.05
CA LEU A 160 18.64 -6.56 0.90
C LEU A 160 17.14 -6.86 1.01
N TYR A 161 16.47 -7.11 -0.11
CA TYR A 161 15.04 -7.47 -0.13
C TYR A 161 14.76 -8.78 0.60
N LYS A 162 15.63 -9.79 0.48
CA LYS A 162 15.51 -11.04 1.23
C LYS A 162 15.65 -10.83 2.73
N LYS A 163 16.60 -9.99 3.18
CA LYS A 163 16.74 -9.63 4.59
C LYS A 163 15.51 -8.90 5.11
N ARG A 164 14.98 -7.95 4.35
CA ARG A 164 13.76 -7.24 4.72
C ARG A 164 12.53 -8.14 4.76
N PHE A 165 12.34 -8.99 3.76
CA PHE A 165 11.30 -10.02 3.77
C PHE A 165 11.40 -10.92 5.01
N HIS A 166 12.62 -11.30 5.40
CA HIS A 166 12.85 -12.13 6.58
C HIS A 166 12.50 -11.40 7.89
N SER A 167 12.68 -10.08 7.97
CA SER A 167 12.30 -9.30 9.16
C SER A 167 10.79 -9.33 9.42
N TYR A 168 9.96 -9.51 8.40
CA TYR A 168 8.50 -9.66 8.53
C TYR A 168 8.03 -11.03 9.02
N ARG A 169 8.94 -11.97 9.32
CA ARG A 169 8.58 -13.36 9.66
C ARG A 169 7.51 -13.49 10.76
N LYS A 170 7.59 -12.64 11.79
CA LYS A 170 6.61 -12.65 12.90
C LYS A 170 5.24 -12.13 12.44
N HIS A 171 5.21 -11.05 11.66
CA HIS A 171 3.98 -10.47 11.13
C HIS A 171 3.31 -11.44 10.15
N ILE A 172 4.08 -12.07 9.26
CA ILE A 172 3.60 -13.10 8.33
C ILE A 172 2.93 -14.25 9.09
N GLU A 173 3.55 -14.72 10.16
CA GLU A 173 2.96 -15.80 10.99
C GLU A 173 1.67 -15.34 11.68
N SER A 174 1.64 -14.14 12.24
CA SER A 174 0.43 -13.56 12.84
C SER A 174 -0.71 -13.42 11.82
N ILE A 175 -0.41 -12.91 10.62
CA ILE A 175 -1.37 -12.79 9.51
C ILE A 175 -1.90 -14.18 9.11
N ARG A 176 -1.02 -15.17 8.98
CA ARG A 176 -1.41 -16.54 8.63
C ARG A 176 -2.36 -17.15 9.66
N ILE A 177 -2.07 -16.95 10.94
CA ILE A 177 -2.92 -17.45 12.04
C ILE A 177 -4.28 -16.75 12.02
N GLN A 178 -4.31 -15.41 11.90
CA GLN A 178 -5.56 -14.65 11.84
C GLN A 178 -6.37 -15.03 10.60
N ARG A 179 -5.75 -15.11 9.41
CA ARG A 179 -6.44 -15.54 8.19
C ARG A 179 -7.11 -16.89 8.36
N ASN A 180 -6.38 -17.85 8.86
CA ASN A 180 -6.89 -19.22 8.98
C ASN A 180 -7.97 -19.33 10.04
N LYS A 181 -7.84 -18.66 11.17
CA LYS A 181 -8.76 -18.79 12.30
C LYS A 181 -9.95 -17.83 12.22
N ILE A 182 -9.76 -16.58 11.77
CA ILE A 182 -10.80 -15.55 11.79
C ILE A 182 -11.54 -15.49 10.45
N PHE A 183 -10.80 -15.50 9.34
CA PHE A 183 -11.39 -15.22 8.02
C PHE A 183 -11.73 -16.49 7.21
N ALA A 184 -11.02 -17.60 7.40
CA ALA A 184 -11.21 -18.81 6.59
C ALA A 184 -12.11 -19.87 7.23
N HIS A 185 -12.29 -19.86 8.53
CA HIS A 185 -13.06 -20.87 9.25
C HIS A 185 -14.03 -20.21 10.23
N ASN A 186 -15.32 -20.52 10.09
CA ASN A 186 -16.35 -20.32 11.13
C ASN A 186 -16.14 -21.35 12.26
N ASP A 187 -14.94 -21.39 12.84
CA ASP A 187 -14.64 -22.34 13.90
C ASP A 187 -15.31 -21.87 15.19
N MET A 188 -16.08 -22.74 15.84
CA MET A 188 -16.78 -22.40 17.08
C MET A 188 -15.83 -21.90 18.17
N GLU A 189 -14.60 -22.40 18.19
CA GLU A 189 -13.55 -21.94 19.11
C GLU A 189 -13.16 -20.48 18.83
N VAL A 190 -13.23 -20.05 17.57
CA VAL A 190 -12.93 -18.68 17.13
C VAL A 190 -14.05 -17.72 17.52
N LEU A 191 -15.31 -18.09 17.31
CA LEU A 191 -16.46 -17.28 17.72
C LEU A 191 -16.46 -16.95 19.21
N ILE A 192 -15.94 -17.86 20.03
CA ILE A 192 -15.84 -17.68 21.49
C ILE A 192 -14.57 -16.90 21.89
N ASN A 193 -13.49 -16.95 21.07
CA ASN A 193 -12.14 -16.48 21.43
C ASN A 193 -11.51 -15.50 20.43
N ASP A 194 -12.27 -14.88 19.53
CA ASP A 194 -11.75 -14.00 18.46
C ASP A 194 -10.84 -12.88 19.02
N GLU A 195 -11.28 -12.15 20.03
CA GLU A 195 -10.45 -11.14 20.69
C GLU A 195 -9.14 -11.70 21.28
N THR A 196 -9.15 -12.98 21.69
CA THR A 196 -7.98 -13.64 22.26
C THR A 196 -6.94 -13.94 21.18
N ILE A 197 -7.38 -14.29 19.95
CA ILE A 197 -6.49 -14.57 18.82
C ILE A 197 -5.81 -13.27 18.37
N GLN A 198 -6.57 -12.20 18.20
CA GLN A 198 -6.03 -10.88 17.82
C GLN A 198 -5.04 -10.35 18.87
N LYS A 199 -5.34 -10.51 20.16
CA LYS A 199 -4.44 -10.12 21.25
C LYS A 199 -3.15 -10.94 21.30
N LYS A 200 -3.20 -12.26 21.00
CA LYS A 200 -2.02 -13.14 20.99
C LYS A 200 -1.16 -12.99 19.75
N HIS A 201 -1.77 -12.63 18.63
CA HIS A 201 -1.12 -12.49 17.33
C HIS A 201 -1.44 -11.10 16.72
N PRO A 202 -1.04 -10.01 17.39
CA PRO A 202 -1.39 -8.67 16.91
C PRO A 202 -0.74 -8.39 15.56
N VAL A 203 -1.52 -7.77 14.68
CA VAL A 203 -1.04 -7.20 13.42
C VAL A 203 -1.52 -5.75 13.41
N LEU A 204 -0.58 -4.82 13.49
CA LEU A 204 -0.90 -3.41 13.51
C LEU A 204 -1.14 -2.89 12.09
N ASN A 205 -1.97 -1.87 11.97
CA ASN A 205 -2.19 -1.19 10.70
C ASN A 205 -0.87 -0.71 10.06
N LYS A 206 0.07 -0.25 10.88
CA LYS A 206 1.40 0.17 10.44
C LYS A 206 2.17 -0.99 9.80
N ASP A 207 2.12 -2.18 10.38
CA ASP A 207 2.81 -3.36 9.85
C ASP A 207 2.23 -3.76 8.48
N ILE A 208 0.90 -3.70 8.34
CA ILE A 208 0.22 -3.94 7.06
C ILE A 208 0.68 -2.92 6.00
N ASP A 209 0.73 -1.64 6.37
CA ASP A 209 1.15 -0.56 5.47
C ASP A 209 2.60 -0.74 5.01
N GLU A 210 3.51 -1.07 5.92
CA GLU A 210 4.93 -1.35 5.61
C GLU A 210 5.09 -2.58 4.70
N MET A 211 4.33 -3.64 4.95
CA MET A 211 4.35 -4.84 4.11
C MET A 211 3.81 -4.56 2.70
N ILE A 212 2.72 -3.81 2.56
CA ILE A 212 2.19 -3.41 1.25
C ILE A 212 3.23 -2.58 0.50
N HIS A 213 3.81 -1.58 1.17
CA HIS A 213 4.82 -0.71 0.57
C HIS A 213 6.05 -1.50 0.11
N PHE A 214 6.56 -2.40 0.95
CA PHE A 214 7.66 -3.28 0.57
C PHE A 214 7.33 -4.14 -0.65
N ALA A 215 6.15 -4.75 -0.71
CA ALA A 215 5.75 -5.55 -1.85
C ALA A 215 5.71 -4.72 -3.14
N LEU A 216 5.16 -3.49 -3.10
CA LEU A 216 5.13 -2.57 -4.22
C LEU A 216 6.53 -2.16 -4.67
N THR A 217 7.38 -1.68 -3.77
CA THR A 217 8.73 -1.21 -4.08
C THR A 217 9.58 -2.34 -4.65
N CYS A 218 9.63 -3.48 -3.96
CA CYS A 218 10.41 -4.64 -4.38
C CYS A 218 9.99 -5.16 -5.77
N THR A 219 8.69 -5.29 -6.02
CA THR A 219 8.20 -5.77 -7.32
C THR A 219 8.37 -4.75 -8.44
N SER A 220 8.20 -3.46 -8.16
CA SER A 220 8.43 -2.37 -9.11
C SER A 220 9.90 -2.35 -9.57
N ASP A 221 10.84 -2.43 -8.63
CA ASP A 221 12.27 -2.43 -8.93
C ASP A 221 12.67 -3.68 -9.74
N ILE A 222 12.20 -4.87 -9.33
CA ILE A 222 12.44 -6.11 -10.06
C ILE A 222 11.89 -6.02 -11.50
N LEU A 223 10.68 -5.49 -11.69
CA LEU A 223 10.08 -5.31 -13.02
C LEU A 223 10.86 -4.30 -13.86
N SER A 224 11.25 -3.17 -13.28
CA SER A 224 12.04 -2.15 -13.97
C SER A 224 13.39 -2.70 -14.44
N ILE A 225 14.07 -3.45 -13.58
CA ILE A 225 15.37 -4.03 -13.88
C ILE A 225 15.28 -5.13 -14.95
N ILE A 226 14.33 -6.07 -14.80
CA ILE A 226 14.20 -7.19 -15.73
C ILE A 226 13.72 -6.76 -17.11
N LYS A 227 12.87 -5.70 -17.20
CA LYS A 227 12.40 -5.14 -18.46
C LYS A 227 13.39 -4.15 -19.08
N GLY A 228 14.33 -3.61 -18.28
CA GLY A 228 15.24 -2.53 -18.70
C GLY A 228 14.52 -1.19 -18.89
N GLU A 229 13.40 -0.98 -18.20
CA GLU A 229 12.61 0.25 -18.21
C GLU A 229 13.02 1.13 -17.04
N ILE A 230 13.05 2.47 -17.26
CA ILE A 230 13.32 3.44 -16.19
C ILE A 230 12.01 3.70 -15.45
N GLN A 231 11.81 3.02 -14.34
CA GLN A 231 10.68 3.09 -13.41
C GLN A 231 9.34 2.58 -13.96
N TYR A 232 8.84 1.56 -13.31
CA TYR A 232 7.41 1.29 -13.27
C TYR A 232 6.77 2.47 -12.53
N ASP A 233 6.01 3.28 -13.29
CA ASP A 233 5.33 4.44 -12.73
C ASP A 233 4.28 3.94 -11.73
N LEU A 234 4.54 4.15 -10.44
CA LEU A 234 3.55 3.95 -9.39
C LEU A 234 2.45 4.98 -9.62
N ARG A 235 1.49 4.64 -10.47
CA ARG A 235 0.29 5.44 -10.66
C ARG A 235 -0.52 5.38 -9.39
N TRP A 236 -0.20 6.26 -8.47
CA TRP A 236 -1.01 6.46 -7.28
C TRP A 236 -2.42 6.85 -7.74
N PRO A 237 -3.46 6.03 -7.48
CA PRO A 237 -4.82 6.43 -7.81
C PRO A 237 -5.11 7.76 -7.10
N ARG A 238 -5.85 8.65 -7.76
CA ARG A 238 -6.32 9.87 -7.11
C ARG A 238 -7.14 9.47 -5.89
N LEU A 239 -6.64 9.86 -4.71
CA LEU A 239 -7.21 9.40 -3.44
C LEU A 239 -8.22 10.40 -2.84
N ASP A 240 -8.62 11.41 -3.60
CA ASP A 240 -9.59 12.44 -3.22
C ASP A 240 -11.04 12.14 -3.65
N ASP A 241 -11.27 10.99 -4.29
CA ASP A 241 -12.57 10.62 -4.84
C ASP A 241 -13.64 10.42 -3.76
N LEU A 242 -13.27 9.88 -2.59
CA LEU A 242 -14.21 9.70 -1.50
C LEU A 242 -14.67 11.06 -0.95
N GLU A 243 -13.76 12.00 -0.71
CA GLU A 243 -14.14 13.32 -0.23
C GLU A 243 -15.07 14.03 -1.21
N ASN A 244 -14.75 14.02 -2.51
CA ASN A 244 -15.62 14.57 -3.54
C ASN A 244 -17.02 13.93 -3.52
N THR A 245 -17.10 12.61 -3.36
CA THR A 245 -18.37 11.90 -3.23
C THR A 245 -19.16 12.35 -2.01
N LEU A 246 -18.51 12.50 -0.85
CA LEU A 246 -19.15 12.97 0.39
C LEU A 246 -19.65 14.41 0.25
N VAL A 247 -18.87 15.30 -0.39
CA VAL A 247 -19.27 16.69 -0.69
C VAL A 247 -20.52 16.74 -1.57
N LEU A 248 -20.51 16.01 -2.69
CA LEU A 248 -21.65 15.96 -3.61
C LEU A 248 -22.89 15.36 -2.95
N THR A 249 -22.74 14.33 -2.15
CA THR A 249 -23.85 13.74 -1.39
C THR A 249 -24.44 14.74 -0.40
N ARG A 250 -23.60 15.52 0.31
CA ARG A 250 -24.07 16.57 1.23
C ARG A 250 -24.87 17.64 0.51
N ILE A 251 -24.43 18.05 -0.68
CA ILE A 251 -25.15 19.00 -1.52
C ILE A 251 -26.50 18.42 -1.93
N GLY A 252 -26.54 17.16 -2.34
CA GLY A 252 -27.77 16.45 -2.70
C GLY A 252 -28.77 16.35 -1.55
N ILE A 253 -28.31 16.04 -0.34
CA ILE A 253 -29.15 16.01 0.88
C ILE A 253 -29.79 17.38 1.14
N LYS A 254 -29.00 18.45 1.11
CA LYS A 254 -29.50 19.81 1.32
C LYS A 254 -30.51 20.24 0.24
N TYR A 255 -30.28 19.87 -1.00
CA TYR A 255 -31.22 20.14 -2.08
C TYR A 255 -32.54 19.39 -1.89
N HIS A 256 -32.48 18.12 -1.52
CA HIS A 256 -33.67 17.32 -1.22
C HIS A 256 -34.48 17.87 -0.04
N GLU A 257 -33.83 18.29 1.02
CA GLU A 257 -34.49 18.98 2.15
C GLU A 257 -35.18 20.28 1.72
N TYR A 258 -34.55 21.05 0.85
CA TYR A 258 -35.14 22.23 0.28
C TYR A 258 -36.40 21.92 -0.53
N GLU A 259 -36.33 20.91 -1.43
CA GLU A 259 -37.49 20.48 -2.22
C GLU A 259 -38.67 20.03 -1.34
N LEU A 260 -38.39 19.29 -0.26
CA LEU A 260 -39.41 18.85 0.68
C LEU A 260 -40.11 20.04 1.34
N LYS A 261 -39.35 21.01 1.84
CA LYS A 261 -39.88 22.24 2.45
C LYS A 261 -40.74 23.05 1.46
N GLU A 262 -40.33 23.15 0.20
CA GLU A 262 -41.12 23.82 -0.84
C GLU A 262 -42.41 23.08 -1.15
N LYS A 263 -42.41 21.75 -1.20
CA LYS A 263 -43.62 20.93 -1.36
C LYS A 263 -44.59 21.12 -0.18
N GLU A 264 -44.08 21.08 1.07
CA GLU A 264 -44.89 21.34 2.26
C GLU A 264 -45.51 22.74 2.26
N ARG A 265 -44.73 23.75 1.86
CA ARG A 265 -45.24 25.12 1.72
C ARG A 265 -46.41 25.22 0.73
N LYS A 266 -46.23 24.64 -0.46
CA LYS A 266 -47.30 24.61 -1.49
C LYS A 266 -48.55 23.91 -1.00
N ILE A 267 -48.42 22.77 -0.34
CA ILE A 267 -49.57 22.03 0.25
C ILE A 267 -50.27 22.90 1.29
N LYS A 268 -49.57 23.54 2.19
CA LYS A 268 -50.15 24.43 3.22
C LYS A 268 -50.87 25.63 2.59
N GLU A 269 -50.34 26.23 1.53
CA GLU A 269 -50.97 27.32 0.79
C GLU A 269 -52.22 26.88 0.09
N GLU A 270 -52.23 25.68 -0.52
CA GLU A 270 -53.42 25.11 -1.17
C GLU A 270 -54.50 24.77 -0.16
N MET A 271 -54.17 24.19 0.98
CA MET A 271 -55.11 23.92 2.07
C MET A 271 -55.75 25.22 2.60
N LYS A 272 -54.97 26.28 2.76
CA LYS A 272 -55.48 27.59 3.17
C LYS A 272 -56.45 28.17 2.13
N ARG A 273 -56.17 28.07 0.83
CA ARG A 273 -57.08 28.54 -0.23
C ARG A 273 -58.43 27.79 -0.19
N ARG A 274 -58.41 26.44 -0.08
CA ARG A 274 -59.62 25.63 0.02
C ARG A 274 -60.46 26.00 1.23
N TYR A 275 -59.81 26.23 2.37
CA TYR A 275 -60.54 26.63 3.59
C TYR A 275 -61.17 28.01 3.47
N ILE A 276 -60.59 28.95 2.74
CA ILE A 276 -61.19 30.28 2.48
C ILE A 276 -62.31 30.21 1.46
N GLU A 277 -62.30 29.27 0.52
CA GLU A 277 -63.35 29.08 -0.49
C GLU A 277 -64.57 28.36 0.07
N GLU A 278 -64.43 27.59 1.17
CA GLU A 278 -65.48 26.84 1.83
C GLU A 278 -66.17 27.62 2.99
N THR A 279 -65.61 28.80 3.38
CA THR A 279 -66.17 29.68 4.41
C THR A 279 -66.74 30.97 3.84
#